data_7b5c71e1368143698b17658a0a103f2a
#
_entry.id   7b5c71e1368143698b17658a0a103f2a
#
_cell.length_a   1.000
_cell.length_b   1.000
_cell.length_c   1.000
_cell.angle_alpha   90.00
_cell.angle_beta   90.00
_cell.angle_gamma   90.00
#
_symmetry.space_group_name_H-M   'P 1'
#
loop_
_entity.id
_entity.type
_entity.pdbx_description
1 polymer ?
#
loop_
_entity_poly.entity_id
_entity_poly.type
_entity_poly.pdbx_seq_one_letter_code
_entity_poly.pdbx_strand_id
1 'polypeptide(L)'
;MLPTRYAAAERSVSCEGGEDGVLQQLFSDIGSGGKLFVETGAGDGSYASSRDLKMSSGWAGMNIDAALTASPDDGFIATDMGSFDGFGEFLKSQGTPRELDLLVLRSSNDFALWVSTSLADVRPRVVLASFHSGFGAEKLLVSSEHAAFDHLASVGSMGPGCSLAAVTWLAQQLEYLCVHVDRLGLYVLCVDNVEAARVAGPREHWNNAVLLWRIIEYHPETIHLPQREWVSPEEWLAQQGLALQ
;
A
#
# COMPACT_ATOMS: atom_id res chain seq x y z
N MET A 1 -17.22 18.39 -3.86
CA MET A 1 -17.02 17.49 -2.69
C MET A 1 -16.12 18.22 -1.73
N LEU A 2 -16.37 18.20 -0.42
CA LEU A 2 -15.43 18.76 0.55
C LEU A 2 -14.20 17.84 0.59
N PRO A 3 -12.97 18.37 0.53
CA PRO A 3 -11.77 17.56 0.64
C PRO A 3 -11.81 16.80 1.97
N THR A 4 -11.34 15.57 1.95
CA THR A 4 -11.16 14.80 3.21
C THR A 4 -10.14 15.53 4.09
N ARG A 5 -10.15 15.27 5.40
CA ARG A 5 -9.11 15.79 6.28
C ARG A 5 -7.71 15.41 5.80
N TYR A 6 -7.56 14.21 5.27
CA TYR A 6 -6.28 13.72 4.76
C TYR A 6 -5.89 14.38 3.44
N ALA A 7 -6.83 14.69 2.54
CA ALA A 7 -6.54 15.47 1.33
C ALA A 7 -5.99 16.87 1.65
N ALA A 8 -6.47 17.50 2.73
CA ALA A 8 -5.91 18.77 3.19
C ALA A 8 -4.53 18.64 3.86
N ALA A 9 -4.18 17.43 4.30
CA ALA A 9 -2.89 17.12 4.92
C ALA A 9 -1.82 16.70 3.93
N GLU A 10 -2.17 16.41 2.67
CA GLU A 10 -1.21 16.01 1.64
C GLU A 10 -0.06 17.01 1.54
N ARG A 11 1.14 16.53 1.77
CA ARG A 11 2.39 17.27 1.68
C ARG A 11 3.54 16.32 1.37
N SER A 12 4.28 16.61 0.31
CA SER A 12 5.47 15.87 -0.08
C SER A 12 6.70 16.49 0.59
N VAL A 13 7.39 15.72 1.39
CA VAL A 13 8.69 16.05 2.00
C VAL A 13 9.77 15.18 1.36
N SER A 14 9.54 13.89 1.29
CA SER A 14 10.41 12.88 0.67
C SER A 14 9.70 12.06 -0.39
N CYS A 15 8.40 11.95 -0.38
CA CYS A 15 7.59 11.20 -1.33
C CYS A 15 7.01 12.06 -2.47
N GLU A 16 6.38 11.45 -3.47
CA GLU A 16 5.82 12.14 -4.63
C GLU A 16 4.32 12.47 -4.50
N GLY A 17 3.55 11.63 -3.80
CA GLY A 17 2.09 11.68 -3.77
C GLY A 17 1.49 12.48 -2.61
N GLY A 18 2.31 13.06 -1.72
CA GLY A 18 1.82 13.79 -0.55
C GLY A 18 1.54 12.93 0.67
N GLU A 19 1.84 11.65 0.61
CA GLU A 19 1.61 10.67 1.68
C GLU A 19 2.38 10.98 2.98
N ASP A 20 3.50 11.70 2.93
CA ASP A 20 4.23 12.14 4.13
C ASP A 20 3.32 12.88 5.10
N GLY A 21 2.61 13.91 4.60
CA GLY A 21 1.69 14.69 5.42
C GLY A 21 0.46 13.90 5.85
N VAL A 22 -0.04 13.02 4.99
CA VAL A 22 -1.19 12.14 5.27
C VAL A 22 -0.86 11.16 6.39
N LEU A 23 0.28 10.48 6.33
CA LEU A 23 0.73 9.54 7.35
C LEU A 23 0.98 10.24 8.69
N GLN A 24 1.62 11.41 8.69
CA GLN A 24 1.80 12.20 9.91
C GLN A 24 0.45 12.57 10.55
N GLN A 25 -0.51 13.03 9.75
CA GLN A 25 -1.84 13.39 10.24
C GLN A 25 -2.58 12.17 10.78
N LEU A 26 -2.55 11.03 10.05
CA LEU A 26 -3.20 9.82 10.49
C LEU A 26 -2.65 9.33 11.82
N PHE A 27 -1.32 9.20 11.95
CA PHE A 27 -0.71 8.75 13.21
C PHE A 27 -0.83 9.77 14.34
N SER A 28 -1.05 11.05 14.05
CA SER A 28 -1.49 12.03 15.05
C SER A 28 -2.90 11.74 15.58
N ASP A 29 -3.80 11.24 14.70
CA ASP A 29 -5.19 10.94 15.07
C ASP A 29 -5.30 9.61 15.83
N ILE A 30 -4.67 8.54 15.34
CA ILE A 30 -4.79 7.19 15.90
C ILE A 30 -3.72 6.84 16.94
N GLY A 31 -2.66 7.63 17.02
CA GLY A 31 -1.46 7.31 17.79
C GLY A 31 -0.60 6.24 17.09
N SER A 32 0.67 6.16 17.45
CA SER A 32 1.58 5.09 17.05
C SER A 32 1.80 4.11 18.19
N GLY A 33 1.99 2.83 17.88
CA GLY A 33 2.37 1.79 18.83
C GLY A 33 3.90 1.77 19.04
N GLY A 34 4.56 0.84 18.35
CA GLY A 34 6.03 0.69 18.37
C GLY A 34 6.78 1.63 17.44
N LYS A 35 6.09 2.41 16.61
CA LYS A 35 6.66 3.21 15.51
C LYS A 35 7.48 2.35 14.54
N LEU A 36 6.89 1.21 14.17
CA LEU A 36 7.52 0.25 13.27
C LEU A 36 6.85 0.27 11.90
N PHE A 37 7.68 0.25 10.87
CA PHE A 37 7.21 0.15 9.49
C PHE A 37 7.91 -0.96 8.71
N VAL A 38 7.24 -1.43 7.67
CA VAL A 38 7.81 -2.20 6.55
C VAL A 38 7.39 -1.49 5.27
N GLU A 39 8.32 -1.26 4.37
CA GLU A 39 8.04 -0.68 3.05
C GLU A 39 8.68 -1.52 1.95
N THR A 40 7.89 -1.90 0.95
CA THR A 40 8.34 -2.57 -0.26
C THR A 40 8.41 -1.58 -1.42
N GLY A 41 9.30 -1.82 -2.38
CA GLY A 41 9.43 -0.96 -3.55
C GLY A 41 9.98 0.43 -3.21
N ALA A 42 10.82 0.52 -2.17
CA ALA A 42 11.39 1.78 -1.70
C ALA A 42 12.48 2.35 -2.64
N GLY A 43 12.89 1.62 -3.67
CA GLY A 43 13.99 1.98 -4.53
C GLY A 43 15.28 2.15 -3.74
N ASP A 44 16.00 3.25 -3.96
CA ASP A 44 17.19 3.63 -3.19
C ASP A 44 16.85 4.29 -1.83
N GLY A 45 15.57 4.32 -1.46
CA GLY A 45 15.07 4.95 -0.23
C GLY A 45 14.91 6.47 -0.29
N SER A 46 15.32 7.11 -1.39
CA SER A 46 15.25 8.58 -1.51
C SER A 46 13.81 9.09 -1.50
N TYR A 47 12.88 8.31 -2.06
CA TYR A 47 11.46 8.62 -2.19
C TYR A 47 10.57 7.68 -1.38
N ALA A 48 11.13 7.00 -0.38
CA ALA A 48 10.37 6.12 0.49
C ALA A 48 9.31 6.89 1.28
N SER A 49 8.08 6.39 1.30
CA SER A 49 6.95 6.99 2.04
C SER A 49 7.17 6.97 3.56
N SER A 50 7.98 6.02 4.06
CA SER A 50 8.37 5.93 5.46
C SER A 50 9.52 6.86 5.86
N ARG A 51 10.20 7.49 4.89
CA ARG A 51 11.42 8.28 5.13
C ARG A 51 11.19 9.45 6.08
N ASP A 52 10.13 10.24 5.86
CA ASP A 52 9.85 11.40 6.73
C ASP A 52 9.50 10.95 8.16
N LEU A 53 8.75 9.85 8.33
CA LEU A 53 8.47 9.26 9.65
C LEU A 53 9.77 8.84 10.36
N LYS A 54 10.70 8.20 9.64
CA LYS A 54 12.00 7.81 10.18
C LYS A 54 12.83 9.02 10.60
N MET A 55 12.94 10.02 9.74
CA MET A 55 13.82 11.17 9.96
C MET A 55 13.27 12.16 10.99
N SER A 56 11.95 12.40 10.99
CA SER A 56 11.33 13.46 11.80
C SER A 56 10.68 12.96 13.08
N SER A 57 10.29 11.69 13.14
CA SER A 57 9.42 11.16 14.20
C SER A 57 9.97 9.94 14.93
N GLY A 58 11.21 9.53 14.61
CA GLY A 58 11.91 8.44 15.30
C GLY A 58 11.30 7.05 15.04
N TRP A 59 10.76 6.83 13.83
CA TRP A 59 10.30 5.52 13.42
C TRP A 59 11.48 4.64 13.03
N ALA A 60 11.32 3.33 13.25
CA ALA A 60 12.26 2.30 12.83
C ALA A 60 11.55 1.29 11.93
N GLY A 61 12.28 0.61 11.07
CA GLY A 61 11.69 -0.40 10.20
C GLY A 61 12.61 -0.83 9.10
N MET A 62 12.08 -1.54 8.14
CA MET A 62 12.81 -2.07 7.00
C MET A 62 12.23 -1.60 5.68
N ASN A 63 13.12 -1.24 4.77
CA ASN A 63 12.83 -1.03 3.35
C ASN A 63 13.30 -2.24 2.57
N ILE A 64 12.45 -2.80 1.74
CA ILE A 64 12.67 -4.03 0.99
C ILE A 64 12.59 -3.72 -0.50
N ASP A 65 13.68 -3.89 -1.22
CA ASP A 65 13.73 -3.68 -2.66
C ASP A 65 14.87 -4.48 -3.28
N ALA A 66 14.66 -5.06 -4.46
CA ALA A 66 15.69 -5.80 -5.19
C ALA A 66 16.79 -4.89 -5.75
N ALA A 67 16.50 -3.62 -5.99
CA ALA A 67 17.45 -2.64 -6.51
C ALA A 67 18.37 -2.03 -5.42
N LEU A 68 18.10 -2.30 -4.13
CA LEU A 68 18.88 -1.75 -3.04
C LEU A 68 20.27 -2.38 -2.98
N THR A 69 21.27 -1.55 -2.80
CA THR A 69 22.53 -2.00 -2.20
C THR A 69 22.31 -2.06 -0.70
N ALA A 70 22.26 -3.27 -0.15
CA ALA A 70 21.98 -3.48 1.25
C ALA A 70 22.88 -2.62 2.16
N SER A 71 22.26 -1.80 2.98
CA SER A 71 22.91 -1.15 4.12
C SER A 71 22.19 -1.62 5.39
N PRO A 72 22.68 -2.67 6.06
CA PRO A 72 22.07 -3.20 7.27
C PRO A 72 21.88 -2.16 8.37
N ASP A 73 22.77 -1.19 8.45
CA ASP A 73 22.74 -0.13 9.47
C ASP A 73 21.59 0.86 9.27
N ASP A 74 21.07 0.95 8.03
CA ASP A 74 19.97 1.85 7.68
C ASP A 74 18.60 1.14 7.61
N GLY A 75 18.53 -0.16 7.88
CA GLY A 75 17.31 -0.96 7.78
C GLY A 75 16.89 -1.24 6.33
N PHE A 76 17.83 -1.17 5.38
CA PHE A 76 17.59 -1.56 3.99
C PHE A 76 17.93 -3.03 3.78
N ILE A 77 16.98 -3.78 3.20
CA ILE A 77 17.15 -5.18 2.86
C ILE A 77 17.06 -5.30 1.34
N ALA A 78 18.19 -5.57 0.71
CA ALA A 78 18.23 -5.93 -0.69
C ALA A 78 17.85 -7.41 -0.82
N THR A 79 16.65 -7.68 -1.29
CA THR A 79 16.22 -9.03 -1.59
C THR A 79 15.28 -9.04 -2.78
N ASP A 80 15.52 -10.00 -3.65
CA ASP A 80 14.54 -10.35 -4.66
C ASP A 80 13.46 -11.22 -4.00
N MET A 81 12.37 -10.61 -3.60
CA MET A 81 11.18 -11.29 -3.11
C MET A 81 10.42 -11.90 -4.29
N GLY A 82 11.10 -12.65 -5.16
CA GLY A 82 10.62 -13.17 -6.45
C GLY A 82 9.38 -14.06 -6.39
N SER A 83 8.87 -14.37 -5.21
CA SER A 83 7.54 -14.96 -5.05
C SER A 83 6.83 -14.39 -3.83
N PHE A 84 5.54 -14.08 -3.98
CA PHE A 84 4.70 -13.66 -2.88
C PHE A 84 4.53 -14.76 -1.81
N ASP A 85 4.71 -16.02 -2.16
CA ASP A 85 4.45 -17.21 -1.34
C ASP A 85 5.25 -17.27 -0.03
N GLY A 86 6.29 -16.47 0.11
CA GLY A 86 7.11 -16.39 1.30
C GLY A 86 7.15 -15.04 2.00
N PHE A 87 6.47 -14.00 1.50
CA PHE A 87 6.63 -12.64 2.03
C PHE A 87 6.25 -12.53 3.51
N GLY A 88 5.10 -13.05 3.89
CA GLY A 88 4.67 -13.02 5.28
C GLY A 88 5.60 -13.80 6.22
N GLU A 89 6.06 -14.97 5.80
CA GLU A 89 7.03 -15.76 6.57
C GLU A 89 8.42 -15.09 6.60
N PHE A 90 8.80 -14.43 5.51
CA PHE A 90 9.99 -13.57 5.50
C PHE A 90 9.88 -12.46 6.56
N LEU A 91 8.77 -11.72 6.62
CA LEU A 91 8.56 -10.69 7.64
C LEU A 91 8.72 -11.25 9.06
N LYS A 92 8.13 -12.41 9.34
CA LYS A 92 8.30 -13.09 10.64
C LYS A 92 9.76 -13.45 10.90
N SER A 93 10.49 -13.94 9.92
CA SER A 93 11.91 -14.31 10.06
C SER A 93 12.79 -13.09 10.38
N GLN A 94 12.37 -11.90 9.95
CA GLN A 94 13.02 -10.63 10.27
C GLN A 94 12.58 -10.06 11.64
N GLY A 95 11.73 -10.78 12.38
CA GLY A 95 11.25 -10.35 13.69
C GLY A 95 10.15 -9.29 13.64
N THR A 96 9.46 -9.14 12.50
CA THR A 96 8.31 -8.24 12.39
C THR A 96 7.23 -8.68 13.40
N PRO A 97 6.76 -7.79 14.29
CA PRO A 97 5.72 -8.14 15.24
C PRO A 97 4.38 -8.37 14.53
N ARG A 98 3.48 -9.12 15.20
CA ARG A 98 2.12 -9.31 14.70
C ARG A 98 1.43 -7.97 14.46
N GLU A 99 1.53 -7.04 15.40
CA GLU A 99 0.99 -5.69 15.26
C GLU A 99 2.09 -4.74 14.78
N LEU A 100 2.13 -4.53 13.47
CA LEU A 100 2.98 -3.56 12.79
C LEU A 100 2.22 -2.23 12.70
N ASP A 101 2.87 -1.10 12.91
CA ASP A 101 2.17 0.19 12.76
C ASP A 101 1.86 0.51 11.31
N LEU A 102 2.83 0.33 10.41
CA LEU A 102 2.69 0.72 9.00
C LEU A 102 3.29 -0.32 8.05
N LEU A 103 2.49 -0.74 7.10
CA LEU A 103 2.92 -1.48 5.90
C LEU A 103 2.73 -0.59 4.68
N VAL A 104 3.80 -0.32 3.95
CA VAL A 104 3.78 0.40 2.67
C VAL A 104 4.07 -0.57 1.55
N LEU A 105 3.17 -0.66 0.60
CA LEU A 105 3.24 -1.54 -0.56
C LEU A 105 3.34 -0.67 -1.82
N ARG A 106 4.46 -0.77 -2.54
CA ARG A 106 4.78 0.03 -3.72
C ARG A 106 5.38 -0.82 -4.83
N SER A 107 4.73 -1.92 -5.13
CA SER A 107 5.21 -2.85 -6.16
C SER A 107 4.09 -3.25 -7.11
N SER A 108 4.44 -3.97 -8.15
CA SER A 108 3.44 -4.57 -9.03
C SER A 108 2.68 -5.74 -8.39
N ASN A 109 3.09 -6.19 -7.20
CA ASN A 109 2.53 -7.35 -6.49
C ASN A 109 1.82 -6.99 -5.19
N ASP A 110 1.44 -5.73 -4.99
CA ASP A 110 0.91 -5.22 -3.70
C ASP A 110 -0.26 -6.03 -3.16
N PHE A 111 -1.19 -6.42 -4.03
CA PHE A 111 -2.32 -7.28 -3.65
C PHE A 111 -1.83 -8.61 -3.04
N ALA A 112 -0.93 -9.29 -3.73
CA ALA A 112 -0.37 -10.58 -3.31
C ALA A 112 0.45 -10.45 -2.01
N LEU A 113 1.24 -9.39 -1.88
CA LEU A 113 2.04 -9.13 -0.68
C LEU A 113 1.15 -8.89 0.55
N TRP A 114 0.03 -8.17 0.38
CA TRP A 114 -0.91 -7.96 1.48
C TRP A 114 -1.61 -9.24 1.88
N VAL A 115 -2.05 -10.06 0.92
CA VAL A 115 -2.60 -11.41 1.20
C VAL A 115 -1.57 -12.25 1.96
N SER A 116 -0.32 -12.33 1.49
CA SER A 116 0.74 -13.11 2.14
C SER A 116 1.04 -12.62 3.57
N THR A 117 1.04 -11.31 3.78
CA THR A 117 1.20 -10.70 5.11
C THR A 117 0.10 -11.15 6.07
N SER A 118 -1.15 -11.10 5.60
CA SER A 118 -2.32 -11.51 6.38
C SER A 118 -2.32 -13.01 6.72
N LEU A 119 -1.99 -13.86 5.75
CA LEU A 119 -1.88 -15.32 5.95
C LEU A 119 -0.81 -15.69 6.99
N ALA A 120 0.22 -14.87 7.12
CA ALA A 120 1.26 -15.04 8.13
C ALA A 120 0.88 -14.46 9.51
N ASP A 121 -0.35 -14.03 9.71
CA ASP A 121 -0.83 -13.39 10.96
C ASP A 121 -0.03 -12.12 11.35
N VAL A 122 0.50 -11.40 10.36
CA VAL A 122 1.02 -10.05 10.55
C VAL A 122 -0.10 -9.07 10.21
N ARG A 123 -0.49 -8.24 11.18
CA ARG A 123 -1.63 -7.34 11.07
C ARG A 123 -1.17 -5.88 11.22
N PRO A 124 -0.84 -5.19 10.11
CA PRO A 124 -0.51 -3.78 10.16
C PRO A 124 -1.70 -2.94 10.62
N ARG A 125 -1.47 -1.93 11.47
CA ARG A 125 -2.52 -0.97 11.85
C ARG A 125 -2.93 -0.08 10.68
N VAL A 126 -1.97 0.20 9.81
CA VAL A 126 -2.13 1.03 8.61
C VAL A 126 -1.47 0.34 7.43
N VAL A 127 -2.16 0.31 6.30
CA VAL A 127 -1.62 -0.12 5.01
C VAL A 127 -1.73 1.03 4.01
N LEU A 128 -0.61 1.41 3.42
CA LEU A 128 -0.55 2.31 2.27
C LEU A 128 -0.22 1.46 1.06
N ALA A 129 -1.17 1.28 0.15
CA ALA A 129 -1.00 0.41 -1.00
C ALA A 129 -1.10 1.20 -2.31
N SER A 130 -0.27 0.87 -3.29
CA SER A 130 -0.40 1.42 -4.63
C SER A 130 -1.52 0.74 -5.41
N PHE A 131 -2.10 1.43 -6.37
CA PHE A 131 -3.11 0.90 -7.28
C PHE A 131 -3.00 1.53 -8.66
N HIS A 132 -3.51 0.82 -9.65
CA HIS A 132 -3.48 1.30 -11.04
C HIS A 132 -4.70 2.17 -11.32
N SER A 133 -4.53 3.50 -11.31
CA SER A 133 -5.62 4.46 -11.53
C SER A 133 -6.28 4.37 -12.93
N GLY A 134 -5.62 3.82 -13.95
CA GLY A 134 -6.19 3.65 -15.28
C GLY A 134 -7.38 2.71 -15.40
N PHE A 135 -7.65 1.92 -14.37
CA PHE A 135 -8.84 1.07 -14.36
C PHE A 135 -10.13 1.80 -14.00
N GLY A 136 -10.04 3.03 -13.50
CA GLY A 136 -11.21 3.72 -12.95
C GLY A 136 -11.66 3.11 -11.61
N ALA A 137 -12.89 3.45 -11.24
CA ALA A 137 -13.43 3.11 -9.92
C ALA A 137 -14.08 1.73 -9.83
N GLU A 138 -14.51 1.14 -10.97
CA GLU A 138 -15.45 0.02 -10.96
C GLU A 138 -14.83 -1.32 -11.36
N LYS A 139 -13.68 -1.30 -12.02
CA LYS A 139 -13.05 -2.54 -12.47
C LYS A 139 -12.35 -3.24 -11.32
N LEU A 140 -12.81 -4.44 -11.00
CA LEU A 140 -12.30 -5.30 -9.93
C LEU A 140 -11.26 -6.26 -10.52
N LEU A 141 -10.00 -5.82 -10.60
CA LEU A 141 -8.96 -6.52 -11.35
C LEU A 141 -7.63 -6.61 -10.57
N VAL A 142 -7.00 -7.78 -10.66
CA VAL A 142 -5.67 -8.10 -10.15
C VAL A 142 -4.86 -8.74 -11.27
N SER A 143 -3.57 -8.47 -11.36
CA SER A 143 -2.67 -9.16 -12.28
C SER A 143 -2.52 -10.63 -11.88
N SER A 144 -2.72 -11.55 -12.81
CA SER A 144 -2.46 -12.97 -12.58
C SER A 144 -0.96 -13.29 -12.60
N GLU A 145 -0.16 -12.43 -13.23
CA GLU A 145 1.27 -12.61 -13.34
C GLU A 145 1.97 -12.13 -12.06
N HIS A 146 2.80 -12.99 -11.49
CA HIS A 146 3.80 -12.59 -10.51
C HIS A 146 4.94 -11.91 -11.26
N ALA A 147 4.83 -10.60 -11.46
CA ALA A 147 5.95 -9.83 -11.96
C ALA A 147 7.10 -9.94 -10.95
N ALA A 148 8.33 -10.13 -11.45
CA ALA A 148 9.51 -9.91 -10.62
C ALA A 148 9.37 -8.55 -9.91
N PHE A 149 9.89 -8.44 -8.70
CA PHE A 149 9.80 -7.25 -7.86
C PHE A 149 10.33 -6.06 -8.65
N ASP A 150 9.45 -5.39 -9.38
CA ASP A 150 9.84 -4.31 -10.26
C ASP A 150 9.45 -3.01 -9.59
N HIS A 151 10.47 -2.32 -9.17
CA HIS A 151 10.43 -0.98 -8.66
C HIS A 151 9.55 -0.09 -9.56
N LEU A 152 8.64 0.68 -8.96
CA LEU A 152 7.88 1.76 -9.61
C LEU A 152 8.78 2.88 -10.16
N ALA A 153 10.06 2.61 -10.38
CA ALA A 153 11.08 3.56 -10.83
C ALA A 153 10.84 4.15 -12.21
N SER A 154 9.81 3.76 -12.90
CA SER A 154 9.40 4.44 -14.12
C SER A 154 7.88 4.61 -14.11
N VAL A 155 7.44 5.80 -13.72
CA VAL A 155 6.14 6.33 -14.13
C VAL A 155 6.00 6.08 -15.63
N GLY A 156 5.44 4.94 -16.01
CA GLY A 156 5.17 4.70 -17.41
C GLY A 156 5.15 3.28 -17.93
N SER A 157 5.76 2.28 -17.30
CA SER A 157 5.84 0.97 -17.96
C SER A 157 5.30 -0.23 -17.20
N MET A 158 5.25 -0.22 -15.88
CA MET A 158 4.65 -1.31 -15.10
C MET A 158 3.97 -0.78 -13.85
N GLY A 159 2.78 -0.26 -13.99
CA GLY A 159 1.97 0.22 -12.89
C GLY A 159 1.63 -0.87 -11.86
N PRO A 160 1.05 -0.50 -10.72
CA PRO A 160 0.56 -1.43 -9.70
C PRO A 160 -0.25 -2.58 -10.29
N GLY A 161 -0.11 -3.76 -9.72
CA GLY A 161 -0.73 -4.98 -10.22
C GLY A 161 -2.21 -5.16 -9.84
N CYS A 162 -2.87 -4.11 -9.34
CA CYS A 162 -4.29 -4.17 -8.97
C CYS A 162 -5.01 -2.84 -9.16
N SER A 163 -6.33 -2.91 -9.30
CA SER A 163 -7.21 -1.74 -9.38
C SER A 163 -7.56 -1.21 -7.98
N LEU A 164 -8.05 0.04 -7.89
CA LEU A 164 -8.59 0.60 -6.64
C LEU A 164 -9.72 -0.27 -6.07
N ALA A 165 -10.62 -0.76 -6.94
CA ALA A 165 -11.71 -1.64 -6.52
C ALA A 165 -11.18 -2.96 -5.93
N ALA A 166 -10.09 -3.53 -6.46
CA ALA A 166 -9.49 -4.74 -5.91
C ALA A 166 -8.84 -4.49 -4.54
N VAL A 167 -8.14 -3.36 -4.36
CA VAL A 167 -7.59 -3.00 -3.05
C VAL A 167 -8.70 -2.77 -2.02
N THR A 168 -9.76 -2.04 -2.38
CA THR A 168 -10.89 -1.82 -1.45
C THR A 168 -11.63 -3.10 -1.12
N TRP A 169 -11.77 -4.03 -2.08
CA TRP A 169 -12.32 -5.35 -1.85
C TRP A 169 -11.46 -6.14 -0.86
N LEU A 170 -10.14 -6.21 -1.09
CA LEU A 170 -9.22 -6.92 -0.19
C LEU A 170 -9.24 -6.33 1.22
N ALA A 171 -9.20 -4.99 1.33
CA ALA A 171 -9.31 -4.30 2.60
C ALA A 171 -10.56 -4.75 3.39
N GLN A 172 -11.72 -4.83 2.73
CA GLN A 172 -12.96 -5.30 3.35
C GLN A 172 -12.87 -6.76 3.81
N GLN A 173 -12.28 -7.65 2.98
CA GLN A 173 -12.10 -9.06 3.37
C GLN A 173 -11.20 -9.21 4.60
N LEU A 174 -10.21 -8.33 4.75
CA LEU A 174 -9.24 -8.35 5.83
C LEU A 174 -9.63 -7.41 7.01
N GLU A 175 -10.87 -6.90 7.03
CA GLU A 175 -11.39 -6.00 8.05
C GLU A 175 -10.64 -4.66 8.17
N TYR A 176 -10.22 -4.10 7.04
CA TYR A 176 -9.68 -2.75 6.94
C TYR A 176 -10.67 -1.79 6.30
N LEU A 177 -10.48 -0.51 6.57
CA LEU A 177 -11.22 0.59 5.96
C LEU A 177 -10.28 1.43 5.10
N CYS A 178 -10.54 1.50 3.80
CA CYS A 178 -9.88 2.47 2.92
C CYS A 178 -10.48 3.84 3.17
N VAL A 179 -9.69 4.74 3.74
CA VAL A 179 -10.16 6.03 4.25
C VAL A 179 -9.77 7.22 3.39
N HIS A 180 -8.78 7.05 2.51
CA HIS A 180 -8.27 8.12 1.66
C HIS A 180 -7.56 7.57 0.42
N VAL A 181 -7.57 8.34 -0.65
CA VAL A 181 -6.77 8.17 -1.86
C VAL A 181 -6.08 9.51 -2.14
N ASP A 182 -4.81 9.48 -2.52
CA ASP A 182 -4.09 10.71 -2.88
C ASP A 182 -4.64 11.33 -4.17
N ARG A 183 -4.46 12.64 -4.33
CA ARG A 183 -4.97 13.39 -5.49
C ARG A 183 -4.36 12.97 -6.82
N LEU A 184 -3.17 12.38 -6.81
CA LEU A 184 -2.50 11.88 -8.02
C LEU A 184 -2.99 10.49 -8.42
N GLY A 185 -3.73 9.78 -7.55
CA GLY A 185 -4.23 8.44 -7.81
C GLY A 185 -3.13 7.37 -7.79
N LEU A 186 -2.15 7.52 -6.92
CA LEU A 186 -1.02 6.60 -6.76
C LEU A 186 -1.25 5.62 -5.61
N TYR A 187 -1.87 6.08 -4.51
CA TYR A 187 -1.98 5.31 -3.27
C TYR A 187 -3.38 5.36 -2.68
N VAL A 188 -3.73 4.27 -2.01
CA VAL A 188 -4.89 4.20 -1.11
C VAL A 188 -4.41 3.93 0.30
N LEU A 189 -4.96 4.68 1.26
CA LEU A 189 -4.70 4.55 2.68
C LEU A 189 -5.79 3.71 3.32
N CYS A 190 -5.41 2.58 3.89
CA CYS A 190 -6.30 1.66 4.59
C CYS A 190 -5.90 1.57 6.06
N VAL A 191 -6.89 1.52 6.94
CA VAL A 191 -6.71 1.51 8.40
C VAL A 191 -7.43 0.28 8.96
N ASP A 192 -6.80 -0.43 9.89
CA ASP A 192 -7.42 -1.54 10.60
C ASP A 192 -8.74 -1.09 11.25
N ASN A 193 -9.77 -1.90 11.16
CA ASN A 193 -11.12 -1.59 11.65
C ASN A 193 -11.13 -1.25 13.15
N VAL A 194 -10.22 -1.82 13.94
CA VAL A 194 -10.05 -1.49 15.37
C VAL A 194 -9.67 -0.02 15.58
N GLU A 195 -8.92 0.56 14.66
CA GLU A 195 -8.49 1.96 14.71
C GLU A 195 -9.55 2.94 14.19
N ALA A 196 -10.57 2.44 13.51
CA ALA A 196 -11.57 3.25 12.80
C ALA A 196 -12.24 4.32 13.68
N ALA A 197 -12.42 4.02 14.97
CA ALA A 197 -13.03 4.97 15.90
C ALA A 197 -12.18 6.23 16.12
N ARG A 198 -10.88 6.15 15.88
CA ARG A 198 -9.92 7.24 16.07
C ARG A 198 -9.67 8.04 14.80
N VAL A 199 -10.02 7.46 13.64
CA VAL A 199 -9.85 8.13 12.34
C VAL A 199 -10.83 9.28 12.23
N ALA A 200 -10.31 10.47 11.98
CA ALA A 200 -11.13 11.68 11.87
C ALA A 200 -11.68 11.88 10.45
N GLY A 201 -12.86 12.45 10.36
CA GLY A 201 -13.47 12.88 9.10
C GLY A 201 -14.75 12.15 8.73
N PRO A 202 -15.37 12.55 7.60
CA PRO A 202 -16.58 11.93 7.10
C PRO A 202 -16.32 10.49 6.64
N ARG A 203 -17.27 9.60 6.93
CA ARG A 203 -17.13 8.15 6.70
C ARG A 203 -17.86 7.65 5.46
N GLU A 204 -18.63 8.49 4.80
CA GLU A 204 -19.49 8.11 3.68
C GLU A 204 -18.74 7.57 2.45
N HIS A 205 -17.45 7.88 2.32
CA HIS A 205 -16.62 7.39 1.22
C HIS A 205 -15.72 6.20 1.59
N TRP A 206 -15.70 5.80 2.88
CA TRP A 206 -14.86 4.70 3.29
C TRP A 206 -15.26 3.39 2.62
N ASN A 207 -14.27 2.65 2.11
CA ASN A 207 -14.47 1.43 1.33
C ASN A 207 -15.37 1.60 0.09
N ASN A 208 -15.56 2.81 -0.39
CA ASN A 208 -16.32 3.06 -1.61
C ASN A 208 -15.38 3.53 -2.72
N ALA A 209 -14.95 2.62 -3.58
CA ALA A 209 -14.01 2.91 -4.65
C ALA A 209 -14.49 4.06 -5.55
N VAL A 210 -15.80 4.17 -5.83
CA VAL A 210 -16.37 5.24 -6.66
C VAL A 210 -16.23 6.60 -5.97
N LEU A 211 -16.48 6.68 -4.67
CA LEU A 211 -16.33 7.93 -3.93
C LEU A 211 -14.88 8.28 -3.67
N LEU A 212 -14.03 7.30 -3.37
CA LEU A 212 -12.59 7.48 -3.25
C LEU A 212 -12.00 7.94 -4.58
N TRP A 213 -12.38 7.34 -5.71
CA TRP A 213 -11.97 7.75 -7.05
C TRP A 213 -12.22 9.23 -7.34
N ARG A 214 -13.28 9.82 -6.80
CA ARG A 214 -13.61 11.24 -6.98
C ARG A 214 -12.66 12.20 -6.27
N ILE A 215 -11.78 11.72 -5.40
CA ILE A 215 -10.73 12.50 -4.74
C ILE A 215 -9.57 12.76 -5.70
N ILE A 216 -9.34 11.83 -6.64
CA ILE A 216 -8.26 11.91 -7.61
C ILE A 216 -8.50 13.11 -8.52
N GLU A 217 -7.53 14.01 -8.60
CA GLU A 217 -7.56 15.19 -9.47
C GLU A 217 -6.93 14.90 -10.84
N TYR A 218 -5.99 13.95 -10.88
CA TYR A 218 -5.30 13.57 -12.10
C TYR A 218 -5.88 12.25 -12.64
N HIS A 219 -6.67 12.38 -13.71
CA HIS A 219 -7.19 11.23 -14.47
C HIS A 219 -6.42 11.13 -15.78
N PRO A 220 -5.45 10.23 -15.88
CA PRO A 220 -4.73 10.06 -17.15
C PRO A 220 -5.70 9.60 -18.23
N GLU A 221 -5.82 10.38 -19.30
CA GLU A 221 -6.74 10.10 -20.42
C GLU A 221 -6.37 8.82 -21.19
N THR A 222 -5.11 8.41 -21.09
CA THR A 222 -4.61 7.20 -21.77
C THR A 222 -3.56 6.53 -20.91
N ILE A 223 -3.98 5.55 -20.13
CA ILE A 223 -3.03 4.61 -19.56
C ILE A 223 -2.96 3.41 -20.49
N HIS A 224 -1.78 3.17 -21.04
CA HIS A 224 -1.49 1.87 -21.63
C HIS A 224 -1.49 0.85 -20.50
N LEU A 225 -2.59 0.12 -20.38
CA LEU A 225 -2.64 -1.02 -19.47
C LEU A 225 -1.50 -1.97 -19.87
N PRO A 226 -0.69 -2.41 -18.92
CA PRO A 226 0.32 -3.41 -19.21
C PRO A 226 -0.32 -4.59 -19.92
N GLN A 227 0.37 -5.17 -20.91
CA GLN A 227 -0.05 -6.43 -21.52
C GLN A 227 0.14 -7.56 -20.50
N ARG A 228 -0.81 -7.68 -19.58
CA ARG A 228 -0.88 -8.70 -18.53
C ARG A 228 -2.25 -9.34 -18.57
N GLU A 229 -2.32 -10.56 -18.11
CA GLU A 229 -3.60 -11.15 -17.79
C GLU A 229 -4.17 -10.54 -16.51
N TRP A 230 -5.42 -10.12 -16.56
CA TRP A 230 -6.13 -9.51 -15.44
C TRP A 230 -7.31 -10.39 -15.06
N VAL A 231 -7.38 -10.74 -13.80
CA VAL A 231 -8.43 -11.61 -13.24
C VAL A 231 -9.13 -10.92 -12.07
N SER A 232 -10.26 -11.45 -11.62
CA SER A 232 -10.87 -10.98 -10.37
C SER A 232 -10.04 -11.40 -9.15
N PRO A 233 -10.15 -10.72 -7.99
CA PRO A 233 -9.52 -11.14 -6.75
C PRO A 233 -9.86 -12.59 -6.36
N GLU A 234 -11.12 -13.01 -6.54
CA GLU A 234 -11.58 -14.37 -6.25
C GLU A 234 -10.93 -15.40 -7.15
N GLU A 235 -10.83 -15.10 -8.47
CA GLU A 235 -10.13 -15.97 -9.43
C GLU A 235 -8.64 -16.06 -9.09
N TRP A 236 -8.02 -14.94 -8.73
CA TRP A 236 -6.62 -14.91 -8.31
C TRP A 236 -6.39 -15.79 -7.07
N LEU A 237 -7.21 -15.65 -6.03
CA LEU A 237 -7.12 -16.49 -4.82
C LEU A 237 -7.33 -17.97 -5.16
N ALA A 238 -8.29 -18.30 -6.01
CA ALA A 238 -8.54 -19.65 -6.44
C ALA A 238 -7.35 -20.26 -7.21
N GLN A 239 -6.69 -19.48 -8.08
CA GLN A 239 -5.48 -19.90 -8.78
C GLN A 239 -4.32 -20.19 -7.83
N GLN A 240 -4.24 -19.48 -6.70
CA GLN A 240 -3.24 -19.72 -5.65
C GLN A 240 -3.65 -20.82 -4.65
N GLY A 241 -4.86 -21.39 -4.77
CA GLY A 241 -5.38 -22.35 -3.79
C GLY A 241 -5.66 -21.74 -2.41
N LEU A 242 -5.94 -20.44 -2.35
CA LEU A 242 -6.13 -19.67 -1.13
C LEU A 242 -7.61 -19.35 -0.89
N ALA A 243 -7.97 -19.22 0.40
CA ALA A 243 -9.22 -18.63 0.86
C ALA A 243 -8.90 -17.63 1.98
N LEU A 244 -9.45 -16.44 1.91
CA LEU A 244 -9.44 -15.49 3.03
C LEU A 244 -10.52 -15.93 4.03
N GLN A 245 -10.17 -15.97 5.31
CA GLN A 245 -11.07 -16.35 6.42
C GLN A 245 -11.81 -15.14 6.95
#